data_b54087b71c0cb374097200afa6727b34
#
_entry.id   b54087b71c0cb374097200afa6727b34
#
_cell.length_a   1.000
_cell.length_b   1.000
_cell.length_c   1.000
_cell.angle_alpha   90.00
_cell.angle_beta   90.00
_cell.angle_gamma   90.00
#
_symmetry.space_group_name_H-M   'P 1'
#
loop_
_entity.id
_entity.type
_entity.pdbx_description
1 polymer ?
#
loop_
_entity_poly.entity_id
_entity_poly.type
_entity_poly.pdbx_seq_one_letter_code
_entity_poly.pdbx_strand_id
1 'polypeptide(L)'
;MKHIQYIFTTAILFLISFNLYAQIGKIEEINATMSQGTNRGLKVLIPETSQKETIKTWSKLMKDYESKNEKIRKETDYLSPDVQIPSLGEQPINVYSQFQETPEGVYMNVFLTWAVLI
;
A
#
# COMPACT_ATOMS: atom_id res chain seq x y z
N MET A 1 6.82 9.57 18.45
CA MET A 1 7.16 9.14 17.13
C MET A 1 7.52 7.69 17.00
N LYS A 2 7.57 6.98 18.12
CA LYS A 2 7.77 5.53 18.09
C LYS A 2 6.62 4.82 17.36
N HIS A 3 5.42 5.38 17.42
CA HIS A 3 4.25 4.76 16.76
C HIS A 3 4.40 4.66 15.24
N ILE A 4 5.03 5.66 14.61
CA ILE A 4 5.22 5.66 13.16
C ILE A 4 6.19 4.55 12.76
N GLN A 5 7.26 4.34 13.53
CA GLN A 5 8.23 3.27 13.25
C GLN A 5 7.57 1.89 13.31
N TYR A 6 6.75 1.66 14.33
CA TYR A 6 6.05 0.38 14.46
C TYR A 6 5.09 0.14 13.31
N ILE A 7 4.38 1.18 12.88
CA ILE A 7 3.46 1.08 11.75
C ILE A 7 4.22 0.70 10.48
N PHE A 8 5.36 1.33 10.21
CA PHE A 8 6.15 1.00 9.02
C PHE A 8 6.73 -0.40 9.09
N THR A 9 7.23 -0.83 10.24
CA THR A 9 7.75 -2.19 10.41
C THR A 9 6.65 -3.21 10.17
N THR A 10 5.45 -2.98 10.70
CA THR A 10 4.32 -3.87 10.51
C THR A 10 3.86 -3.85 9.06
N ALA A 11 3.88 -2.68 8.41
CA ALA A 11 3.54 -2.57 7.00
C ALA A 11 4.50 -3.36 6.11
N ILE A 12 5.80 -3.35 6.43
CA ILE A 12 6.78 -4.15 5.71
C ILE A 12 6.48 -5.64 5.86
N LEU A 13 6.16 -6.10 7.06
CA LEU A 13 5.78 -7.49 7.31
C LEU A 13 4.51 -7.85 6.55
N PHE A 14 3.55 -6.94 6.51
CA PHE A 14 2.32 -7.11 5.78
C PHE A 14 2.59 -7.25 4.28
N LEU A 15 3.46 -6.41 3.71
CA LEU A 15 3.82 -6.49 2.30
C LEU A 15 4.59 -7.77 1.97
N ILE A 16 5.43 -8.24 2.87
CA ILE A 16 6.13 -9.52 2.72
C ILE A 16 5.10 -10.65 2.68
N SER A 17 4.10 -10.63 3.53
CA SER A 17 3.03 -11.63 3.53
C SER A 17 2.23 -11.59 2.23
N PHE A 18 1.93 -10.40 1.73
CA PHE A 18 1.25 -10.22 0.44
C PHE A 18 2.03 -10.88 -0.69
N ASN A 19 3.34 -10.78 -0.64
CA ASN A 19 4.21 -11.26 -1.70
C ASN A 19 4.86 -12.61 -1.43
N LEU A 20 4.21 -13.47 -0.65
CA LEU A 20 4.68 -14.83 -0.46
C LEU A 20 4.84 -15.58 -1.79
N TYR A 21 4.05 -15.21 -2.77
CA TYR A 21 4.04 -15.86 -4.09
C TYR A 21 4.72 -15.03 -5.17
N ALA A 22 5.03 -13.78 -4.87
CA ALA A 22 5.73 -12.89 -5.79
C ALA A 22 7.02 -12.44 -5.11
N GLN A 23 8.14 -12.55 -5.79
CA GLN A 23 9.41 -12.12 -5.22
C GLN A 23 9.41 -10.62 -5.06
N ILE A 24 9.63 -10.17 -3.83
CA ILE A 24 9.80 -8.75 -3.56
C ILE A 24 11.24 -8.39 -3.92
N GLY A 25 11.40 -7.43 -4.81
CA GLY A 25 12.73 -6.96 -5.18
C GLY A 25 13.32 -6.08 -4.10
N LYS A 26 12.83 -4.87 -3.98
CA LYS A 26 13.41 -3.86 -3.10
C LYS A 26 12.31 -3.10 -2.39
N ILE A 27 12.51 -2.86 -1.09
CA ILE A 27 11.61 -2.05 -0.28
C ILE A 27 12.39 -0.87 0.28
N GLU A 28 11.87 0.34 0.09
CA GLU A 28 12.52 1.54 0.63
C GLU A 28 11.48 2.53 1.13
N GLU A 29 11.87 3.31 2.14
CA GLU A 29 11.02 4.40 2.61
C GLU A 29 11.18 5.59 1.66
N ILE A 30 10.06 6.24 1.37
CA ILE A 30 10.04 7.40 0.49
C ILE A 30 9.18 8.51 1.08
N ASN A 31 9.43 9.72 0.59
CA ASN A 31 8.49 10.83 0.73
C ASN A 31 8.06 11.18 -0.68
N ALA A 32 6.79 11.07 -0.95
CA ALA A 32 6.29 11.29 -2.30
C ALA A 32 4.93 11.98 -2.28
N THR A 33 4.63 12.64 -3.37
CA THR A 33 3.35 13.31 -3.54
C THR A 33 2.29 12.30 -3.95
N MET A 34 1.18 12.34 -3.25
CA MET A 34 0.02 11.52 -3.55
C MET A 34 -1.22 12.41 -3.43
N SER A 35 -2.42 11.85 -3.58
CA SER A 35 -3.64 12.66 -3.60
C SER A 35 -3.86 13.51 -2.35
N GLN A 36 -3.29 13.11 -1.22
CA GLN A 36 -3.39 13.83 0.05
C GLN A 36 -2.15 14.66 0.36
N GLY A 37 -1.40 15.06 -0.67
CA GLY A 37 -0.19 15.85 -0.52
C GLY A 37 1.07 14.99 -0.43
N THR A 38 2.15 15.57 0.06
CA THR A 38 3.40 14.84 0.22
C THR A 38 3.38 14.07 1.53
N ASN A 39 3.55 12.78 1.43
CA ASN A 39 3.48 11.88 2.58
C ASN A 39 4.61 10.87 2.56
N ARG A 40 4.87 10.35 3.74
CA ARG A 40 5.83 9.27 3.93
C ARG A 40 5.17 7.95 3.55
N GLY A 41 5.90 7.12 2.82
CA GLY A 41 5.37 5.85 2.38
C GLY A 41 6.47 4.84 2.12
N LEU A 42 6.07 3.72 1.53
CA LEU A 42 6.98 2.65 1.15
C LEU A 42 6.92 2.45 -0.35
N LYS A 43 8.07 2.28 -0.95
CA LYS A 43 8.19 1.93 -2.38
C LYS A 43 8.67 0.51 -2.49
N VAL A 44 7.93 -0.30 -3.23
CA VAL A 44 8.22 -1.72 -3.39
C VAL A 44 8.33 -2.04 -4.86
N LEU A 45 9.40 -2.74 -5.24
CA LEU A 45 9.52 -3.27 -6.59
C LEU A 45 8.98 -4.69 -6.60
N ILE A 46 8.01 -4.95 -7.46
CA ILE A 46 7.47 -6.28 -7.67
C ILE A 46 7.90 -6.71 -9.08
N PRO A 47 8.92 -7.57 -9.19
CA PRO A 47 9.48 -7.93 -10.50
C PRO A 47 8.55 -8.87 -11.27
N GLU A 48 8.75 -8.89 -12.57
CA GLU A 48 8.11 -9.84 -13.47
C GLU A 48 6.57 -9.85 -13.41
N THR A 49 5.98 -8.66 -13.27
CA THR A 49 4.53 -8.53 -13.27
C THR A 49 4.12 -7.28 -14.03
N SER A 50 2.85 -7.18 -14.33
CA SER A 50 2.28 -6.01 -14.97
C SER A 50 1.50 -5.16 -13.96
N GLN A 51 1.26 -3.91 -14.32
CA GLN A 51 0.44 -3.03 -13.50
C GLN A 51 -0.95 -3.63 -13.25
N LYS A 52 -1.55 -4.16 -14.29
CA LYS A 52 -2.88 -4.77 -14.21
C LYS A 52 -2.93 -5.92 -13.20
N GLU A 53 -1.94 -6.82 -13.27
CA GLU A 53 -1.87 -7.96 -12.37
C GLU A 53 -1.61 -7.52 -10.93
N THR A 54 -0.76 -6.52 -10.74
CA THR A 54 -0.43 -6.02 -9.42
C THR A 54 -1.64 -5.37 -8.77
N ILE A 55 -2.36 -4.55 -9.51
CA ILE A 55 -3.57 -3.89 -9.00
C ILE A 55 -4.63 -4.93 -8.65
N LYS A 56 -4.79 -5.94 -9.49
CA LYS A 56 -5.76 -7.01 -9.25
C LYS A 56 -5.45 -7.77 -7.97
N THR A 57 -4.19 -8.14 -7.79
CA THR A 57 -3.75 -8.88 -6.60
C THR A 57 -3.88 -8.01 -5.34
N TRP A 58 -3.50 -6.75 -5.44
CA TRP A 58 -3.62 -5.81 -4.34
C TRP A 58 -5.08 -5.61 -3.92
N SER A 59 -5.96 -5.43 -4.90
CA SER A 59 -7.39 -5.25 -4.64
C SER A 59 -7.98 -6.47 -3.94
N LYS A 60 -7.55 -7.65 -4.35
CA LYS A 60 -7.98 -8.90 -3.73
C LYS A 60 -7.51 -9.00 -2.28
N LEU A 61 -6.27 -8.58 -2.01
CA LEU A 61 -5.75 -8.56 -0.67
C LEU A 61 -6.51 -7.57 0.23
N MET A 62 -6.77 -6.37 -0.29
CA MET A 62 -7.54 -5.39 0.48
C MET A 62 -8.94 -5.90 0.81
N LYS A 63 -9.52 -6.67 -0.07
CA LYS A 63 -10.82 -7.29 0.16
C LYS A 63 -10.77 -8.27 1.32
N ASP A 64 -9.66 -8.99 1.47
CA ASP A 64 -9.46 -9.90 2.61
C ASP A 64 -9.41 -9.14 3.94
N TYR A 65 -9.08 -7.85 3.90
CA TYR A 65 -9.08 -6.97 5.07
C TYR A 65 -10.33 -6.08 5.10
N GLU A 66 -11.40 -6.54 4.46
CA GLU A 66 -12.71 -5.89 4.48
C GLU A 66 -12.70 -4.49 3.86
N SER A 67 -11.85 -4.25 2.87
CA SER A 67 -11.79 -2.98 2.20
C SER A 67 -11.86 -3.15 0.69
N LYS A 68 -12.41 -2.15 0.03
CA LYS A 68 -12.50 -2.14 -1.43
C LYS A 68 -11.51 -1.12 -1.97
N ASN A 69 -10.57 -1.59 -2.76
CA ASN A 69 -9.57 -0.73 -3.38
C ASN A 69 -10.15 -0.10 -4.63
N GLU A 70 -10.27 1.22 -4.66
CA GLU A 70 -10.82 1.95 -5.79
C GLU A 70 -9.91 3.08 -6.22
N LYS A 71 -9.85 3.32 -7.51
CA LYS A 71 -9.08 4.44 -8.04
C LYS A 71 -9.75 5.75 -7.67
N ILE A 72 -8.95 6.69 -7.17
CA ILE A 72 -9.44 8.02 -6.84
C ILE A 72 -9.63 8.78 -8.16
N ARG A 73 -10.81 9.33 -8.32
CA ARG A 73 -11.16 10.06 -9.54
C ARG A 73 -10.20 11.20 -9.81
N LYS A 74 -9.69 11.26 -11.05
CA LYS A 74 -8.74 12.29 -11.53
C LYS A 74 -7.37 12.24 -10.85
N GLU A 75 -7.08 11.19 -10.10
CA GLU A 75 -5.79 10.99 -9.46
C GLU A 75 -5.15 9.70 -9.95
N THR A 76 -3.88 9.51 -9.63
CA THR A 76 -3.18 8.26 -9.94
C THR A 76 -3.26 7.26 -8.81
N ASP A 77 -3.75 7.70 -7.66
CA ASP A 77 -3.82 6.88 -6.46
C ASP A 77 -5.04 5.97 -6.48
N TYR A 78 -4.88 4.85 -5.76
CA TYR A 78 -5.99 4.02 -5.34
C TYR A 78 -6.15 4.19 -3.83
N LEU A 79 -7.38 4.11 -3.35
CA LEU A 79 -7.69 4.17 -1.93
C LEU A 79 -8.41 2.92 -1.50
N SER A 80 -7.88 2.29 -0.45
CA SER A 80 -8.59 1.25 0.29
C SER A 80 -8.95 1.85 1.65
N PRO A 81 -10.21 2.25 1.86
CA PRO A 81 -10.59 2.90 3.11
C PRO A 81 -10.91 1.88 4.20
N ASP A 82 -10.72 2.29 5.44
CA ASP A 82 -11.11 1.52 6.61
C ASP A 82 -10.57 0.09 6.61
N VAL A 83 -9.30 -0.06 6.27
CA VAL A 83 -8.65 -1.37 6.24
C VAL A 83 -8.43 -1.85 7.68
N GLN A 84 -8.89 -3.07 7.96
CA GLN A 84 -8.76 -3.68 9.26
C GLN A 84 -7.55 -4.61 9.26
N ILE A 85 -6.44 -4.15 9.80
CA ILE A 85 -5.23 -4.97 9.92
C ILE A 85 -4.99 -5.24 11.40
N PRO A 86 -5.31 -6.45 11.89
CA PRO A 86 -5.22 -6.74 13.32
C PRO A 86 -3.86 -6.46 13.94
N SER A 87 -2.79 -6.69 13.19
CA SER A 87 -1.44 -6.43 13.70
C SER A 87 -1.14 -4.95 13.91
N LEU A 88 -1.94 -4.05 13.34
CA LEU A 88 -1.80 -2.61 13.52
C LEU A 88 -2.72 -2.05 14.61
N GLY A 89 -3.54 -2.91 15.22
CA GLY A 89 -4.47 -2.51 16.25
C GLY A 89 -5.92 -2.55 15.78
N GLU A 90 -6.81 -2.07 16.62
CA GLU A 90 -8.24 -2.08 16.33
C GLU A 90 -8.69 -0.93 15.44
N GLN A 91 -7.91 0.14 15.40
CA GLN A 91 -8.29 1.31 14.63
C GLN A 91 -8.06 1.08 13.15
N PRO A 92 -9.07 1.31 12.30
CA PRO A 92 -8.91 1.15 10.86
C PRO A 92 -7.97 2.20 10.28
N ILE A 93 -7.37 1.86 9.17
CA ILE A 93 -6.47 2.76 8.44
C ILE A 93 -6.93 2.90 7.00
N ASN A 94 -6.56 4.02 6.40
CA ASN A 94 -6.71 4.20 4.96
C ASN A 94 -5.40 3.88 4.29
N VAL A 95 -5.45 3.04 3.26
CA VAL A 95 -4.26 2.65 2.52
C VAL A 95 -4.35 3.24 1.13
N TYR A 96 -3.41 4.12 0.82
CA TYR A 96 -3.29 4.70 -0.52
C TYR A 96 -2.20 3.95 -1.27
N SER A 97 -2.41 3.70 -2.54
CA SER A 97 -1.43 2.98 -3.36
C SER A 97 -1.29 3.62 -4.73
N GLN A 98 -0.08 3.56 -5.26
CA GLN A 98 0.24 4.02 -6.61
C GLN A 98 1.02 2.91 -7.29
N PHE A 99 0.81 2.72 -8.59
CA PHE A 99 1.42 1.64 -9.35
C PHE A 99 2.06 2.21 -10.60
N GLN A 100 3.32 1.89 -10.83
CA GLN A 100 4.03 2.32 -12.02
C GLN A 100 4.71 1.14 -12.69
N GLU A 101 4.30 0.84 -13.91
CA GLU A 101 4.90 -0.25 -14.68
C GLU A 101 6.21 0.20 -15.29
N THR A 102 7.22 -0.65 -15.19
CA THR A 102 8.53 -0.43 -15.77
C THR A 102 9.01 -1.72 -16.42
N PRO A 103 10.10 -1.67 -17.21
CA PRO A 103 10.66 -2.92 -17.77
C PRO A 103 11.10 -3.93 -16.72
N GLU A 104 11.41 -3.47 -15.51
CA GLU A 104 11.83 -4.36 -14.41
C GLU A 104 10.67 -4.99 -13.66
N GLY A 105 9.48 -4.44 -13.79
CA GLY A 105 8.30 -4.87 -13.07
C GLY A 105 7.47 -3.67 -12.66
N VAL A 106 6.78 -3.76 -11.53
CA VAL A 106 5.91 -2.69 -11.06
C VAL A 106 6.45 -2.10 -9.78
N TYR A 107 6.65 -0.77 -9.76
CA TYR A 107 6.90 -0.06 -8.52
C TYR A 107 5.57 0.30 -7.89
N MET A 108 5.37 -0.14 -6.66
CA MET A 108 4.17 0.16 -5.90
C MET A 108 4.54 1.07 -4.72
N ASN A 109 3.89 2.22 -4.63
CA ASN A 109 4.04 3.12 -3.49
C ASN A 109 2.83 2.92 -2.59
N VAL A 110 3.07 2.76 -1.30
CA VAL A 110 2.03 2.54 -0.30
C VAL A 110 2.13 3.59 0.78
N PHE A 111 1.00 4.24 1.07
CA PHE A 111 0.90 5.25 2.11
C PHE A 111 -0.20 4.86 3.08
N LEU A 112 0.11 4.90 4.36
CA LEU A 112 -0.83 4.54 5.42
C LEU A 112 -1.22 5.79 6.20
N THR A 113 -2.52 6.01 6.37
CA THR A 113 -3.03 7.08 7.21
C THR A 113 -4.11 6.52 8.12
N TRP A 114 -4.24 7.10 9.29
CA TRP A 114 -5.31 6.70 10.18
C TRP A 114 -6.65 7.15 9.59
N ALA A 115 -7.64 6.28 9.65
CA ALA A 115 -8.99 6.65 9.27
C ALA A 115 -9.61 7.44 10.42
N VAL A 116 -9.28 8.73 10.49
CA VAL A 116 -9.74 9.59 11.56
C VAL A 116 -11.11 10.14 11.21
N LEU A 117 -12.06 9.86 12.07
CA LEU A 117 -13.38 10.49 11.99
C LEU A 117 -13.27 11.82 12.73
N ILE A 118 -13.36 12.89 11.98
CA ILE A 118 -13.33 14.23 12.55
C ILE A 118 -14.75 14.70 12.76
#